data_8deb2a044d8c3e5a7b292e76ce5dd697
#
_entry.id   8deb2a044d8c3e5a7b292e76ce5dd697
#
_cell.length_a   1.000
_cell.length_b   1.000
_cell.length_c   1.000
_cell.angle_alpha   90.00
_cell.angle_beta   90.00
_cell.angle_gamma   90.00
#
_symmetry.space_group_name_H-M   'P 1'
#
loop_
_entity.id
_entity.type
_entity.pdbx_description
1 polymer ?
#
loop_
_entity_poly.entity_id
_entity_poly.type
_entity_poly.pdbx_seq_one_letter_code
_entity_poly.pdbx_strand_id
1 'polypeptide(L)'
;MLRSDAVTKGIQRSPNRAMLRAVGFGDEDFGKPILGIANGYSTITPCNIGLNDLSRRAEEAARQAGGMPQMFGTITVSDGISMGTEGMKYSLVSREVIADAIETACNGQSMDGVLAVGGCDKNMPGAMLAMARMNIPAVFVYGGTIKPG
;
A
#
# COMPACT_ATOMS: atom_id res chain seq x y z
N MET A 1 22.61 1.22 -0.06
CA MET A 1 21.99 2.18 -1.00
C MET A 1 20.50 1.92 -1.01
N LEU A 2 19.68 2.93 -0.74
CA LEU A 2 18.22 2.83 -0.80
C LEU A 2 17.75 2.90 -2.26
N ARG A 3 16.62 2.25 -2.58
CA ARG A 3 15.99 2.40 -3.92
C ARG A 3 15.55 3.83 -4.14
N SER A 4 15.03 4.47 -3.09
CA SER A 4 14.60 5.87 -3.08
C SER A 4 15.72 6.87 -3.34
N ASP A 5 16.98 6.47 -3.24
CA ASP A 5 18.11 7.32 -3.64
C ASP A 5 17.98 7.77 -5.11
N ALA A 6 17.32 6.98 -5.96
CA ALA A 6 17.05 7.32 -7.37
C ALA A 6 16.19 8.59 -7.54
N VAL A 7 15.38 8.95 -6.55
CA VAL A 7 14.49 10.13 -6.59
C VAL A 7 14.85 11.18 -5.54
N THR A 8 15.71 10.86 -4.56
CA THR A 8 16.05 11.78 -3.47
C THR A 8 17.45 12.39 -3.60
N LYS A 9 18.42 11.69 -4.23
CA LYS A 9 19.83 12.10 -4.22
C LYS A 9 20.29 12.72 -5.54
N GLY A 10 21.21 13.67 -5.42
CA GLY A 10 21.84 14.38 -6.55
C GLY A 10 21.11 15.65 -6.96
N ILE A 11 21.87 16.56 -7.63
CA ILE A 11 21.35 17.87 -8.04
C ILE A 11 20.21 17.74 -9.07
N GLN A 12 20.30 16.74 -9.96
CA GLN A 12 19.29 16.48 -10.99
C GLN A 12 17.94 16.04 -10.41
N ARG A 13 17.90 15.65 -9.12
CA ARG A 13 16.67 15.25 -8.41
C ARG A 13 16.02 16.39 -7.61
N SER A 14 16.46 17.62 -7.84
CA SER A 14 15.84 18.81 -7.22
C SER A 14 14.34 18.91 -7.52
N PRO A 15 13.85 18.69 -8.75
CA PRO A 15 12.41 18.66 -9.02
C PRO A 15 11.66 17.55 -8.28
N ASN A 16 12.26 16.36 -8.18
CA ASN A 16 11.69 15.25 -7.45
C ASN A 16 11.52 15.60 -5.95
N ARG A 17 12.57 16.17 -5.34
CA ARG A 17 12.50 16.63 -3.95
C ARG A 17 11.48 17.73 -3.73
N ALA A 18 11.31 18.65 -4.69
CA ALA A 18 10.27 19.68 -4.60
C ALA A 18 8.87 19.06 -4.52
N MET A 19 8.60 18.02 -5.32
CA MET A 19 7.33 17.29 -5.26
C MET A 19 7.17 16.51 -3.94
N LEU A 20 8.23 15.87 -3.46
CA LEU A 20 8.21 15.17 -2.17
C LEU A 20 7.98 16.14 -1.00
N ARG A 21 8.53 17.37 -1.04
CA ARG A 21 8.22 18.41 -0.05
C ARG A 21 6.74 18.77 -0.03
N ALA A 22 6.08 18.82 -1.18
CA ALA A 22 4.67 19.13 -1.27
C ALA A 22 3.77 18.06 -0.60
N VAL A 23 4.29 16.86 -0.41
CA VAL A 23 3.62 15.76 0.32
C VAL A 23 4.22 15.51 1.71
N GLY A 24 4.95 16.49 2.25
CA GLY A 24 5.35 16.53 3.65
C GLY A 24 6.77 16.09 4.00
N PHE A 25 7.68 15.93 3.01
CA PHE A 25 9.09 15.65 3.32
C PHE A 25 9.82 16.91 3.78
N GLY A 26 10.54 16.80 4.89
CA GLY A 26 11.57 17.75 5.33
C GLY A 26 12.96 17.42 4.76
N ASP A 27 13.95 18.27 5.06
CA ASP A 27 15.32 18.06 4.60
C ASP A 27 15.94 16.77 5.17
N GLU A 28 15.59 16.46 6.42
CA GLU A 28 16.04 15.27 7.14
C GLU A 28 15.43 13.96 6.62
N ASP A 29 14.37 14.04 5.80
CA ASP A 29 13.65 12.85 5.33
C ASP A 29 14.24 12.25 4.06
N PHE A 30 15.00 13.03 3.29
CA PHE A 30 15.61 12.56 2.04
C PHE A 30 16.69 11.48 2.20
N GLY A 31 17.11 11.22 3.43
CA GLY A 31 18.04 10.14 3.78
C GLY A 31 17.37 8.90 4.36
N LYS A 32 16.08 8.96 4.65
CA LYS A 32 15.29 7.86 5.24
C LYS A 32 14.74 6.93 4.17
N PRO A 33 14.52 5.64 4.50
CA PRO A 33 13.83 4.74 3.57
C PRO A 33 12.37 5.19 3.37
N ILE A 34 11.92 5.22 2.12
CA ILE A 34 10.53 5.50 1.76
C ILE A 34 9.74 4.18 1.80
N LEU A 35 8.71 4.13 2.64
CA LEU A 35 7.90 2.95 2.87
C LEU A 35 6.48 3.17 2.32
N GLY A 36 6.06 2.33 1.39
CA GLY A 36 4.69 2.32 0.90
C GLY A 36 3.74 1.73 1.93
N ILE A 37 2.64 2.40 2.21
CA ILE A 37 1.53 1.86 2.99
C ILE A 37 0.38 1.61 2.02
N ALA A 38 0.27 0.37 1.53
CA ALA A 38 -0.80 -0.03 0.62
C ALA A 38 -2.07 -0.28 1.43
N ASN A 39 -3.00 0.69 1.40
CA ASN A 39 -4.21 0.70 2.20
C ASN A 39 -5.38 0.13 1.40
N GLY A 40 -5.89 -1.03 1.82
CA GLY A 40 -7.08 -1.67 1.26
C GLY A 40 -8.40 -1.12 1.79
N TYR A 41 -8.40 0.02 2.50
CA TYR A 41 -9.61 0.63 3.06
C TYR A 41 -10.68 0.87 2.00
N SER A 42 -11.92 0.58 2.39
CA SER A 42 -13.10 0.85 1.58
C SER A 42 -14.36 0.80 2.45
N THR A 43 -15.35 1.59 2.12
CA THR A 43 -16.69 1.52 2.73
C THR A 43 -17.64 0.58 1.98
N ILE A 44 -17.20 0.02 0.86
CA ILE A 44 -18.02 -0.89 0.03
C ILE A 44 -17.95 -2.35 0.49
N THR A 45 -17.07 -2.69 1.42
CA THR A 45 -17.00 -4.04 1.99
C THR A 45 -16.85 -4.01 3.51
N PRO A 46 -17.52 -4.89 4.25
CA PRO A 46 -17.41 -4.93 5.72
C PRO A 46 -16.02 -5.35 6.19
N CYS A 47 -15.28 -6.12 5.41
CA CYS A 47 -13.93 -6.56 5.75
C CYS A 47 -12.91 -5.41 5.77
N ASN A 48 -13.18 -4.32 5.06
CA ASN A 48 -12.21 -3.27 4.82
C ASN A 48 -12.55 -1.94 5.53
N ILE A 49 -13.73 -1.82 6.13
CA ILE A 49 -14.20 -0.56 6.71
C ILE A 49 -13.31 -0.02 7.86
N GLY A 50 -12.63 -0.91 8.58
CA GLY A 50 -11.73 -0.53 9.68
C GLY A 50 -10.25 -0.37 9.28
N LEU A 51 -9.89 -0.65 8.03
CA LEU A 51 -8.48 -0.72 7.62
C LEU A 51 -7.78 0.63 7.61
N ASN A 52 -8.53 1.73 7.50
CA ASN A 52 -7.94 3.05 7.52
C ASN A 52 -7.23 3.36 8.85
N ASP A 53 -7.81 2.95 9.97
CA ASP A 53 -7.21 3.15 11.29
C ASP A 53 -5.94 2.30 11.47
N LEU A 54 -5.95 1.06 10.97
CA LEU A 54 -4.75 0.22 10.97
C LEU A 54 -3.64 0.81 10.09
N SER A 55 -4.00 1.32 8.91
CA SER A 55 -3.05 1.95 7.99
C SER A 55 -2.43 3.22 8.58
N ARG A 56 -3.21 4.04 9.29
CA ARG A 56 -2.70 5.21 10.01
C ARG A 56 -1.73 4.83 11.13
N ARG A 57 -2.05 3.78 11.90
CA ARG A 57 -1.14 3.24 12.93
C ARG A 57 0.15 2.71 12.32
N ALA A 58 0.05 2.04 11.18
CA ALA A 58 1.22 1.56 10.45
C ALA A 58 2.09 2.72 9.95
N GLU A 59 1.47 3.79 9.45
CA GLU A 59 2.15 5.02 9.05
C GLU A 59 2.89 5.66 10.22
N GLU A 60 2.24 5.81 11.36
CA GLU A 60 2.84 6.35 12.58
C GLU A 60 4.01 5.49 13.07
N ALA A 61 3.83 4.18 13.14
CA ALA A 61 4.89 3.24 13.54
C ALA A 61 6.09 3.29 12.60
N ALA A 62 5.87 3.40 11.29
CA ALA A 62 6.93 3.54 10.30
C ALA A 62 7.75 4.82 10.51
N ARG A 63 7.09 5.95 10.83
CA ARG A 63 7.77 7.21 11.19
C ARG A 63 8.60 7.06 12.46
N GLN A 64 8.04 6.45 13.51
CA GLN A 64 8.75 6.20 14.77
C GLN A 64 9.97 5.29 14.58
N ALA A 65 9.90 4.36 13.64
CA ALA A 65 11.01 3.48 13.27
C ALA A 65 12.07 4.16 12.37
N GLY A 66 11.91 5.44 12.04
CA GLY A 66 12.86 6.19 11.22
C GLY A 66 12.66 6.07 9.71
N GLY A 67 11.52 5.54 9.26
CA GLY A 67 11.13 5.51 7.86
C GLY A 67 10.29 6.74 7.46
N MET A 68 10.12 6.93 6.16
CA MET A 68 9.22 7.93 5.60
C MET A 68 8.06 7.23 4.90
N PRO A 69 6.90 7.08 5.59
CA PRO A 69 5.75 6.39 5.02
C PRO A 69 5.02 7.25 4.00
N GLN A 70 4.56 6.59 2.95
CA GLN A 70 3.70 7.17 1.91
C GLN A 70 2.50 6.25 1.71
N MET A 71 1.31 6.72 2.09
CA MET A 71 0.08 5.93 1.98
C MET A 71 -0.55 6.09 0.60
N PHE A 72 -1.02 4.99 0.04
CA PHE A 72 -1.82 4.95 -1.19
C PHE A 72 -2.91 3.89 -1.09
N GLY A 73 -3.98 4.04 -1.87
CA GLY A 73 -5.10 3.13 -1.89
C GLY A 73 -4.97 2.03 -2.93
N THR A 74 -5.64 0.91 -2.68
CA THR A 74 -5.89 -0.13 -3.67
C THR A 74 -7.37 -0.57 -3.60
N ILE A 75 -7.85 -1.23 -4.65
CA ILE A 75 -9.26 -1.64 -4.74
C ILE A 75 -9.58 -2.85 -3.86
N THR A 76 -10.87 -3.08 -3.67
CA THR A 76 -11.39 -4.32 -3.08
C THR A 76 -12.71 -4.72 -3.73
N VAL A 77 -12.96 -6.01 -3.79
CA VAL A 77 -14.25 -6.61 -4.16
C VAL A 77 -14.64 -7.57 -3.04
N SER A 78 -15.87 -7.49 -2.57
CA SER A 78 -16.39 -8.44 -1.57
C SER A 78 -17.00 -9.64 -2.26
N ASP A 79 -16.41 -10.81 -2.07
CA ASP A 79 -16.96 -12.08 -2.55
C ASP A 79 -18.34 -12.34 -1.93
N GLY A 80 -18.51 -12.01 -0.64
CA GLY A 80 -19.79 -12.19 0.06
C GLY A 80 -20.93 -11.33 -0.50
N ILE A 81 -20.63 -10.10 -0.94
CA ILE A 81 -21.64 -9.22 -1.58
C ILE A 81 -21.88 -9.64 -3.03
N SER A 82 -20.85 -10.08 -3.74
CA SER A 82 -20.92 -10.43 -5.16
C SER A 82 -21.46 -11.83 -5.42
N MET A 83 -21.49 -12.69 -4.40
CA MET A 83 -21.87 -14.10 -4.53
C MET A 83 -23.25 -14.26 -5.17
N GLY A 84 -23.35 -15.14 -6.16
CA GLY A 84 -24.59 -15.41 -6.89
C GLY A 84 -24.98 -14.32 -7.91
N THR A 85 -24.13 -13.33 -8.15
CA THR A 85 -24.36 -12.26 -9.13
C THR A 85 -23.29 -12.24 -10.22
N GLU A 86 -23.50 -11.46 -11.28
CA GLU A 86 -22.48 -11.19 -12.31
C GLU A 86 -21.22 -10.52 -11.72
N GLY A 87 -21.36 -9.80 -10.60
CA GLY A 87 -20.25 -9.17 -9.88
C GLY A 87 -19.19 -10.15 -9.42
N MET A 88 -19.53 -11.42 -9.19
CA MET A 88 -18.58 -12.43 -8.75
C MET A 88 -17.47 -12.71 -9.78
N LYS A 89 -17.73 -12.43 -11.06
CA LYS A 89 -16.72 -12.55 -12.13
C LYS A 89 -15.53 -11.59 -11.91
N TYR A 90 -15.74 -10.50 -11.19
CA TYR A 90 -14.71 -9.51 -10.89
C TYR A 90 -13.89 -9.84 -9.63
N SER A 91 -14.35 -10.78 -8.81
CA SER A 91 -13.64 -11.17 -7.59
C SER A 91 -12.21 -11.64 -7.90
N LEU A 92 -12.06 -12.67 -8.72
CA LEU A 92 -10.74 -13.21 -9.04
C LEU A 92 -9.86 -12.21 -9.80
N VAL A 93 -10.45 -11.44 -10.71
CA VAL A 93 -9.75 -10.38 -11.46
C VAL A 93 -9.20 -9.31 -10.53
N SER A 94 -9.91 -8.97 -9.46
CA SER A 94 -9.47 -7.96 -8.50
C SER A 94 -8.13 -8.30 -7.85
N ARG A 95 -7.80 -9.56 -7.71
CA ARG A 95 -6.49 -10.02 -7.19
C ARG A 95 -5.33 -9.47 -8.03
N GLU A 96 -5.42 -9.59 -9.35
CA GLU A 96 -4.39 -9.10 -10.27
C GLU A 96 -4.34 -7.57 -10.25
N VAL A 97 -5.49 -6.91 -10.27
CA VAL A 97 -5.56 -5.44 -10.22
C VAL A 97 -4.96 -4.90 -8.92
N ILE A 98 -5.20 -5.56 -7.79
CA ILE A 98 -4.58 -5.19 -6.51
C ILE A 98 -3.06 -5.36 -6.56
N ALA A 99 -2.59 -6.48 -7.11
CA ALA A 99 -1.16 -6.73 -7.28
C ALA A 99 -0.51 -5.67 -8.16
N ASP A 100 -1.09 -5.39 -9.32
CA ASP A 100 -0.60 -4.41 -10.28
C ASP A 100 -0.62 -2.99 -9.70
N ALA A 101 -1.65 -2.63 -8.94
CA ALA A 101 -1.75 -1.31 -8.29
C ALA A 101 -0.61 -1.11 -7.27
N ILE A 102 -0.37 -2.09 -6.40
CA ILE A 102 0.68 -2.02 -5.39
C ILE A 102 2.06 -2.00 -6.06
N GLU A 103 2.30 -2.89 -7.01
CA GLU A 103 3.56 -2.97 -7.74
C GLU A 103 3.85 -1.67 -8.49
N THR A 104 2.87 -1.15 -9.22
CA THR A 104 2.99 0.09 -9.99
C THR A 104 3.30 1.28 -9.08
N ALA A 105 2.59 1.43 -7.97
CA ALA A 105 2.82 2.53 -7.04
C ALA A 105 4.22 2.45 -6.41
N CYS A 106 4.60 1.29 -5.88
CA CYS A 106 5.88 1.12 -5.19
C CYS A 106 7.09 1.25 -6.14
N ASN A 107 7.01 0.64 -7.32
CA ASN A 107 8.10 0.72 -8.30
C ASN A 107 8.18 2.11 -8.95
N GLY A 108 7.03 2.70 -9.31
CA GLY A 108 6.97 4.04 -9.91
C GLY A 108 7.52 5.13 -8.99
N GLN A 109 7.35 4.99 -7.69
CA GLN A 109 7.85 5.94 -6.68
C GLN A 109 9.18 5.50 -6.03
N SER A 110 9.81 4.43 -6.53
CA SER A 110 11.10 3.91 -6.02
C SER A 110 11.09 3.64 -4.51
N MET A 111 9.99 3.09 -4.00
CA MET A 111 9.86 2.79 -2.56
C MET A 111 10.83 1.68 -2.13
N ASP A 112 11.34 1.78 -0.91
CA ASP A 112 12.34 0.86 -0.35
C ASP A 112 11.71 -0.37 0.28
N GLY A 113 10.45 -0.27 0.70
CA GLY A 113 9.68 -1.36 1.28
C GLY A 113 8.19 -1.08 1.21
N VAL A 114 7.37 -2.08 1.51
CA VAL A 114 5.91 -1.94 1.53
C VAL A 114 5.29 -2.63 2.73
N LEU A 115 4.31 -1.97 3.33
CA LEU A 115 3.39 -2.55 4.29
C LEU A 115 1.99 -2.51 3.66
N ALA A 116 1.40 -3.67 3.41
CA ALA A 116 0.06 -3.76 2.87
C ALA A 116 -0.95 -4.15 3.94
N VAL A 117 -2.07 -3.44 3.98
CA VAL A 117 -3.18 -3.68 4.91
C VAL A 117 -4.41 -4.10 4.12
N GLY A 118 -4.92 -5.27 4.39
CA GLY A 118 -6.05 -5.82 3.66
C GLY A 118 -6.92 -6.71 4.52
N GLY A 119 -8.18 -6.92 4.13
CA GLY A 119 -9.13 -7.69 4.92
C GLY A 119 -10.01 -8.63 4.09
N CYS A 120 -10.30 -8.28 2.85
CA CYS A 120 -11.19 -9.06 1.99
C CYS A 120 -10.43 -10.14 1.21
N ASP A 121 -11.16 -11.13 0.69
CA ASP A 121 -10.65 -12.37 0.08
C ASP A 121 -9.48 -12.18 -0.87
N LYS A 122 -9.57 -11.22 -1.78
CA LYS A 122 -8.55 -11.02 -2.82
C LYS A 122 -7.49 -9.99 -2.45
N ASN A 123 -7.66 -9.24 -1.35
CA ASN A 123 -6.62 -8.33 -0.86
C ASN A 123 -5.35 -9.08 -0.46
N MET A 124 -5.51 -10.20 0.27
CA MET A 124 -4.37 -10.99 0.75
C MET A 124 -3.54 -11.57 -0.40
N PRO A 125 -4.11 -12.39 -1.29
CA PRO A 125 -3.32 -12.96 -2.38
C PRO A 125 -2.82 -11.89 -3.36
N GLY A 126 -3.57 -10.81 -3.60
CA GLY A 126 -3.14 -9.69 -4.43
C GLY A 126 -1.91 -8.99 -3.86
N ALA A 127 -1.91 -8.69 -2.56
CA ALA A 127 -0.76 -8.11 -1.90
C ALA A 127 0.46 -9.06 -1.92
N MET A 128 0.26 -10.35 -1.66
CA MET A 128 1.33 -11.34 -1.70
C MET A 128 1.95 -11.47 -3.10
N LEU A 129 1.13 -11.41 -4.17
CA LEU A 129 1.62 -11.40 -5.54
C LEU A 129 2.51 -10.17 -5.80
N ALA A 130 2.06 -8.97 -5.40
CA ALA A 130 2.84 -7.75 -5.53
C ALA A 130 4.18 -7.86 -4.79
N MET A 131 4.16 -8.32 -3.54
CA MET A 131 5.35 -8.50 -2.72
C MET A 131 6.35 -9.46 -3.38
N ALA A 132 5.88 -10.59 -3.90
CA ALA A 132 6.71 -11.58 -4.59
C ALA A 132 7.33 -11.01 -5.88
N ARG A 133 6.54 -10.25 -6.66
CA ARG A 133 7.01 -9.63 -7.91
C ARG A 133 8.05 -8.54 -7.67
N MET A 134 7.82 -7.69 -6.67
CA MET A 134 8.72 -6.59 -6.35
C MET A 134 10.03 -7.02 -5.71
N ASN A 135 10.02 -8.12 -4.95
CA ASN A 135 11.19 -8.62 -4.22
C ASN A 135 11.91 -7.54 -3.38
N ILE A 136 11.13 -6.73 -2.67
CA ILE A 136 11.61 -5.74 -1.69
C ILE A 136 11.12 -6.12 -0.30
N PRO A 137 11.70 -5.56 0.79
CA PRO A 137 11.17 -5.77 2.13
C PRO A 137 9.68 -5.47 2.20
N ALA A 138 8.90 -6.44 2.68
CA ALA A 138 7.45 -6.33 2.65
C ALA A 138 6.80 -7.01 3.86
N VAL A 139 5.71 -6.42 4.36
CA VAL A 139 4.88 -6.97 5.44
C VAL A 139 3.41 -6.86 5.04
N PHE A 140 2.64 -7.91 5.28
CA PHE A 140 1.20 -7.89 5.15
C PHE A 140 0.53 -7.90 6.53
N VAL A 141 -0.42 -7.00 6.73
CA VAL A 141 -1.25 -6.93 7.94
C VAL A 141 -2.68 -7.29 7.59
N TYR A 142 -3.18 -8.36 8.19
CA TYR A 142 -4.58 -8.76 8.05
C TYR A 142 -5.48 -7.96 8.99
N GLY A 143 -6.53 -7.40 8.45
CA GLY A 143 -7.47 -6.53 9.18
C GLY A 143 -8.42 -7.26 10.14
N GLY A 144 -8.38 -8.58 10.18
CA GLY A 144 -9.27 -9.38 11.03
C GLY A 144 -10.59 -9.79 10.36
N THR A 145 -11.42 -10.49 11.10
CA THR A 145 -12.75 -10.92 10.65
C THR A 145 -13.77 -9.81 10.85
N ILE A 146 -14.82 -9.83 10.02
CA ILE A 146 -15.96 -8.93 10.18
C ILE A 146 -16.76 -9.26 11.45
N LYS A 147 -17.44 -8.24 11.98
CA LYS A 147 -18.45 -8.47 13.02
C LYS A 147 -19.67 -9.12 12.37
N PRO A 148 -20.39 -9.99 13.11
CA PRO A 148 -21.69 -10.49 12.65
C PRO A 148 -22.66 -9.32 12.48
N GLY A 149 -23.50 -9.42 11.44
CA GLY A 149 -24.56 -8.45 11.16
C GLY A 149 -25.77 -8.62 12.10
#